data_b05b8c48925115fa279d970eced10a3a
#
_entry.id   b05b8c48925115fa279d970eced10a3a
#
_cell.length_a   1.000
_cell.length_b   1.000
_cell.length_c   1.000
_cell.angle_alpha   90.00
_cell.angle_beta   90.00
_cell.angle_gamma   90.00
#
_symmetry.space_group_name_H-M   'P 1'
#
loop_
_entity.id
_entity.type
_entity.pdbx_description
1 polymer ?
#
loop_
_entity_poly.entity_id
_entity_poly.type
_entity_poly.pdbx_seq_one_letter_code
_entity_poly.pdbx_strand_id
1 'polypeptide(L)'
;ELKQSLTLYNANYSLYPVLYFYGFGNGLLFKALLQSPHHKHLVVFERELELLFTIFHHIDFSKELKEQKILLFNANTISAEELRCLCNLEPFLSYAKVYFLELCSDYYEKFSEEIIRLNKALLQSFSYAIYSRGNDPLDSLQGIEQFIINLPAQLTHPSLKEFLDKRRNISKNAIIVSTGPSLMKQLPLLKEYREKALIFCADSAYPILAKHNIKPDFVCMVERSDFTAEFFNHDFGDFDEGVCFILVSLVHPNALNYLKDKNYILINKTLNFAHFMDFKEYDFEHPLSNVACMAYSLACELGAKNIILIGQDLAYDENGFSHPKDYQHGQDFEKDSAKFSILAYEGKGEVLTHTTWLLFKQNLEDIILRSSPTCYNATEGGARIEHCIEKSFRECCEELLKEKLKRPFSPLTKPTNSKELLQKVLSKITLALKHSDEFQITLSHFHKRLQEEILKLESVNLKHYKLEILDEIQNFLSYSKEGYYELFELLYPYITQFKLNLARILVLNPKTLEDQFNKNLILLQENLKLIEFIFKALQTLDLRLENSLKSLENTIKENRC
;
A
#
# COMPACT_ATOMS: atom_id res chain seq x y z
N GLU A 1 3.58 45.00 -0.82
CA GLU A 1 3.60 43.60 -1.29
C GLU A 1 3.52 42.64 -0.10
N LEU A 2 4.55 42.54 0.78
CA LEU A 2 4.53 41.68 1.96
C LEU A 2 3.27 41.88 2.84
N LYS A 3 2.88 43.12 3.09
CA LYS A 3 1.69 43.44 3.89
C LYS A 3 0.40 42.97 3.21
N GLN A 4 0.30 43.06 1.91
CA GLN A 4 -0.85 42.57 1.14
C GLN A 4 -0.92 41.03 1.17
N SER A 5 0.20 40.35 0.95
CA SER A 5 0.29 38.89 1.05
C SER A 5 -0.11 38.40 2.44
N LEU A 6 0.43 38.99 3.52
CA LEU A 6 0.07 38.64 4.88
C LEU A 6 -1.42 38.88 5.19
N THR A 7 -2.00 39.97 4.66
CA THR A 7 -3.44 40.22 4.82
C THR A 7 -4.25 39.11 4.16
N LEU A 8 -3.88 38.66 2.96
CA LEU A 8 -4.52 37.58 2.25
C LEU A 8 -4.41 36.24 3.00
N TYR A 9 -3.19 35.89 3.45
CA TYR A 9 -2.96 34.65 4.21
C TYR A 9 -3.71 34.64 5.53
N ASN A 10 -3.70 35.74 6.29
CA ASN A 10 -4.44 35.83 7.54
C ASN A 10 -5.97 35.79 7.33
N ALA A 11 -6.47 36.27 6.20
CA ALA A 11 -7.89 36.24 5.90
C ALA A 11 -8.36 34.82 5.52
N ASN A 12 -7.58 34.09 4.71
CA ASN A 12 -8.03 32.87 4.06
C ASN A 12 -7.38 31.59 4.60
N TYR A 13 -6.13 31.67 5.07
CA TYR A 13 -5.32 30.48 5.39
C TYR A 13 -4.80 30.46 6.83
N SER A 14 -5.33 31.31 7.73
CA SER A 14 -4.85 31.45 9.11
C SER A 14 -4.89 30.16 9.93
N LEU A 15 -5.77 29.21 9.60
CA LEU A 15 -5.94 27.93 10.30
C LEU A 15 -5.31 26.74 9.58
N TYR A 16 -4.60 26.96 8.49
CA TYR A 16 -3.89 25.90 7.76
C TYR A 16 -2.64 25.48 8.53
N PRO A 17 -2.51 24.22 8.95
CA PRO A 17 -1.31 23.78 9.66
C PRO A 17 -0.12 23.60 8.73
N VAL A 18 -0.36 23.36 7.44
CA VAL A 18 0.68 23.19 6.42
C VAL A 18 0.39 24.11 5.24
N LEU A 19 1.40 24.85 4.82
CA LEU A 19 1.38 25.65 3.60
C LEU A 19 2.54 25.23 2.71
N TYR A 20 2.32 25.21 1.40
CA TYR A 20 3.31 24.78 0.41
C TYR A 20 3.66 25.94 -0.51
N PHE A 21 4.94 26.19 -0.68
CA PHE A 21 5.45 27.30 -1.49
C PHE A 21 6.48 26.83 -2.52
N TYR A 22 6.39 27.37 -3.70
CA TYR A 22 7.47 27.35 -4.65
C TYR A 22 8.22 28.67 -4.59
N GLY A 23 9.54 28.60 -4.29
CA GLY A 23 10.42 29.72 -4.04
C GLY A 23 10.50 30.14 -2.58
N PHE A 24 11.70 30.56 -2.15
CA PHE A 24 11.96 31.07 -0.81
C PHE A 24 11.86 32.61 -0.75
N GLY A 25 12.05 33.25 -1.90
CA GLY A 25 12.07 34.71 -2.00
C GLY A 25 13.10 35.32 -1.06
N ASN A 26 12.74 36.43 -0.40
CA ASN A 26 13.60 37.09 0.60
C ASN A 26 13.42 36.53 2.03
N GLY A 27 12.61 35.51 2.22
CA GLY A 27 12.35 34.84 3.52
C GLY A 27 11.47 35.60 4.51
N LEU A 28 11.17 36.88 4.29
CA LEU A 28 10.40 37.71 5.25
C LEU A 28 8.94 37.22 5.39
N LEU A 29 8.34 36.73 4.30
CA LEU A 29 7.00 36.14 4.33
C LEU A 29 6.95 34.96 5.30
N PHE A 30 7.91 34.07 5.26
CA PHE A 30 7.95 32.88 6.13
C PHE A 30 8.17 33.24 7.59
N LYS A 31 9.05 34.20 7.90
CA LYS A 31 9.19 34.73 9.27
C LYS A 31 7.90 35.31 9.81
N ALA A 32 7.12 35.97 8.97
CA ALA A 32 5.85 36.56 9.37
C ALA A 32 4.74 35.50 9.53
N LEU A 33 4.64 34.52 8.61
CA LEU A 33 3.66 33.43 8.70
C LEU A 33 3.89 32.56 9.95
N LEU A 34 5.14 32.31 10.32
CA LEU A 34 5.51 31.52 11.49
C LEU A 34 5.27 32.21 12.84
N GLN A 35 4.81 33.46 12.86
CA GLN A 35 4.26 34.08 14.06
C GLN A 35 2.88 33.49 14.44
N SER A 36 2.16 32.89 13.47
CA SER A 36 0.90 32.20 13.75
C SER A 36 1.16 30.83 14.42
N PRO A 37 0.52 30.54 15.55
CA PRO A 37 0.65 29.23 16.21
C PRO A 37 -0.03 28.09 15.40
N HIS A 38 -0.87 28.43 14.43
CA HIS A 38 -1.59 27.45 13.62
C HIS A 38 -0.73 26.87 12.50
N HIS A 39 0.22 27.64 11.96
CA HIS A 39 1.15 27.16 10.93
C HIS A 39 2.22 26.29 11.58
N LYS A 40 2.10 24.98 11.45
CA LYS A 40 3.06 23.99 11.99
C LYS A 40 4.25 23.78 11.06
N HIS A 41 3.98 23.69 9.77
CA HIS A 41 5.00 23.47 8.74
C HIS A 41 4.77 24.35 7.52
N LEU A 42 5.84 24.99 7.05
CA LEU A 42 5.93 25.63 5.75
C LEU A 42 6.84 24.76 4.89
N VAL A 43 6.30 24.14 3.85
CA VAL A 43 7.04 23.31 2.90
C VAL A 43 7.45 24.20 1.73
N VAL A 44 8.75 24.34 1.51
CA VAL A 44 9.29 25.28 0.51
C VAL A 44 10.18 24.53 -0.47
N PHE A 45 9.90 24.69 -1.75
CA PHE A 45 10.69 24.17 -2.86
C PHE A 45 11.44 25.32 -3.51
N GLU A 46 12.75 25.40 -3.29
CA GLU A 46 13.59 26.42 -3.88
C GLU A 46 14.55 25.82 -4.90
N ARG A 47 14.66 26.45 -6.06
CA ARG A 47 15.59 26.02 -7.11
C ARG A 47 16.90 26.79 -7.13
N GLU A 48 16.89 28.07 -6.71
CA GLU A 48 18.01 28.95 -6.76
C GLU A 48 18.79 28.97 -5.42
N LEU A 49 19.74 28.05 -5.28
CA LEU A 49 20.48 27.85 -4.03
C LEU A 49 21.34 29.08 -3.67
N GLU A 50 21.79 29.86 -4.65
CA GLU A 50 22.53 31.10 -4.45
C GLU A 50 21.67 32.17 -3.74
N LEU A 51 20.37 32.16 -4.02
CA LEU A 51 19.40 33.01 -3.32
C LEU A 51 19.29 32.61 -1.84
N LEU A 52 19.16 31.32 -1.56
CA LEU A 52 19.14 30.79 -0.18
C LEU A 52 20.43 31.13 0.56
N PHE A 53 21.58 30.93 -0.08
CA PHE A 53 22.88 31.25 0.48
C PHE A 53 22.93 32.72 0.89
N THR A 54 22.53 33.62 0.01
CA THR A 54 22.51 35.07 0.28
C THR A 54 21.58 35.41 1.44
N ILE A 55 20.35 34.84 1.47
CA ILE A 55 19.36 35.16 2.50
C ILE A 55 19.81 34.66 3.87
N PHE A 56 20.39 33.46 3.96
CA PHE A 56 20.85 32.90 5.23
C PHE A 56 22.03 33.66 5.84
N HIS A 57 22.74 34.49 5.07
CA HIS A 57 23.71 35.44 5.61
C HIS A 57 23.08 36.67 6.26
N HIS A 58 21.81 36.96 5.90
CA HIS A 58 21.13 38.16 6.40
C HIS A 58 20.03 37.85 7.43
N ILE A 59 19.43 36.67 7.34
CA ILE A 59 18.30 36.25 8.19
C ILE A 59 18.58 34.86 8.74
N ASP A 60 18.59 34.74 10.05
CA ASP A 60 18.74 33.45 10.72
C ASP A 60 17.42 32.64 10.71
N PHE A 61 17.47 31.49 10.06
CA PHE A 61 16.39 30.49 10.04
C PHE A 61 16.76 29.19 10.78
N SER A 62 17.88 29.18 11.49
CA SER A 62 18.41 27.97 12.15
C SER A 62 17.41 27.33 13.09
N LYS A 63 16.65 28.14 13.81
CA LYS A 63 15.63 27.66 14.74
C LYS A 63 14.47 26.99 14.00
N GLU A 64 13.92 27.66 13.00
CA GLU A 64 12.74 27.18 12.25
C GLU A 64 13.07 25.92 11.44
N LEU A 65 14.27 25.80 10.89
CA LEU A 65 14.75 24.60 10.21
C LEU A 65 14.97 23.46 11.20
N LYS A 66 15.61 23.71 12.34
CA LYS A 66 15.86 22.72 13.38
C LYS A 66 14.55 22.18 14.00
N GLU A 67 13.58 23.05 14.21
CA GLU A 67 12.26 22.71 14.73
C GLU A 67 11.33 22.14 13.64
N GLN A 68 11.82 21.98 12.41
CA GLN A 68 11.04 21.52 11.24
C GLN A 68 9.82 22.38 10.91
N LYS A 69 9.79 23.62 11.38
CA LYS A 69 8.74 24.59 11.00
C LYS A 69 8.85 25.03 9.55
N ILE A 70 10.08 25.00 9.00
CA ILE A 70 10.35 25.11 7.57
C ILE A 70 10.97 23.80 7.12
N LEU A 71 10.36 23.17 6.12
CA LEU A 71 10.93 22.05 5.38
C LEU A 71 11.35 22.57 4.02
N LEU A 72 12.66 22.57 3.78
CA LEU A 72 13.24 23.16 2.58
C LEU A 72 13.78 22.07 1.66
N PHE A 73 13.33 22.07 0.43
CA PHE A 73 13.71 21.12 -0.61
C PHE A 73 14.30 21.86 -1.82
N ASN A 74 15.28 21.24 -2.47
CA ASN A 74 15.78 21.72 -3.75
C ASN A 74 14.84 21.25 -4.87
N ALA A 75 14.14 22.19 -5.52
CA ALA A 75 13.17 21.90 -6.56
C ALA A 75 13.76 21.18 -7.79
N ASN A 76 15.08 21.37 -8.06
CA ASN A 76 15.77 20.74 -9.18
C ASN A 76 16.10 19.27 -8.97
N THR A 77 16.29 18.85 -7.71
CA THR A 77 16.83 17.53 -7.39
C THR A 77 15.91 16.65 -6.57
N ILE A 78 14.79 17.20 -6.09
CA ILE A 78 13.84 16.43 -5.28
C ILE A 78 13.33 15.22 -6.06
N SER A 79 13.45 14.06 -5.46
CA SER A 79 13.04 12.79 -6.04
C SER A 79 11.55 12.50 -5.77
N ALA A 80 10.97 11.63 -6.58
CA ALA A 80 9.62 11.12 -6.35
C ALA A 80 9.49 10.37 -5.02
N GLU A 81 10.56 9.71 -4.57
CA GLU A 81 10.59 9.01 -3.28
C GLU A 81 10.52 10.00 -2.11
N GLU A 82 11.31 11.09 -2.12
CA GLU A 82 11.26 12.12 -1.09
C GLU A 82 9.87 12.75 -1.00
N LEU A 83 9.22 13.01 -2.14
CA LEU A 83 7.85 13.51 -2.18
C LEU A 83 6.85 12.49 -1.60
N ARG A 84 6.99 11.19 -1.94
CA ARG A 84 6.15 10.14 -1.34
C ARG A 84 6.36 10.02 0.16
N CYS A 85 7.61 10.10 0.64
CA CYS A 85 7.91 10.11 2.07
C CYS A 85 7.24 11.31 2.76
N LEU A 86 7.39 12.53 2.23
CA LEU A 86 6.76 13.73 2.78
C LEU A 86 5.23 13.57 2.85
N CYS A 87 4.60 13.21 1.74
CA CYS A 87 3.14 13.10 1.65
C CYS A 87 2.53 11.98 2.51
N ASN A 88 3.33 11.00 2.93
CA ASN A 88 2.89 9.88 3.78
C ASN A 88 2.99 10.17 5.29
N LEU A 89 3.63 11.27 5.68
CA LEU A 89 3.77 11.67 7.08
C LEU A 89 2.60 12.54 7.55
N GLU A 90 2.30 12.49 8.87
CA GLU A 90 1.38 13.45 9.49
C GLU A 90 2.12 14.77 9.83
N PRO A 91 1.50 15.92 9.66
CA PRO A 91 0.10 16.17 9.28
C PRO A 91 -0.15 16.26 7.76
N PHE A 92 0.87 16.08 6.91
CA PHE A 92 0.76 16.30 5.45
C PHE A 92 -0.34 15.44 4.84
N LEU A 93 -0.39 14.14 5.18
CA LEU A 93 -1.42 13.22 4.70
C LEU A 93 -2.82 13.65 5.11
N SER A 94 -3.04 13.93 6.39
CA SER A 94 -4.38 14.33 6.89
C SER A 94 -4.91 15.57 6.20
N TYR A 95 -4.04 16.49 5.79
CA TYR A 95 -4.42 17.74 5.12
C TYR A 95 -4.28 17.70 3.58
N ALA A 96 -4.09 16.52 2.99
CA ALA A 96 -3.93 16.37 1.54
C ALA A 96 -5.11 16.94 0.71
N LYS A 97 -6.34 16.87 1.23
CA LYS A 97 -7.54 17.42 0.54
C LYS A 97 -7.63 18.94 0.54
N VAL A 98 -6.77 19.63 1.27
CA VAL A 98 -6.69 21.10 1.32
C VAL A 98 -5.31 21.60 0.86
N TYR A 99 -4.56 20.72 0.20
CA TYR A 99 -3.29 21.06 -0.41
C TYR A 99 -3.45 22.06 -1.55
N PHE A 100 -2.53 23.01 -1.63
CA PHE A 100 -2.26 23.87 -2.78
C PHE A 100 -0.79 24.28 -2.76
N LEU A 101 -0.23 24.56 -3.93
CA LEU A 101 1.14 25.05 -4.08
C LEU A 101 1.06 26.52 -4.49
N GLU A 102 1.61 27.40 -3.65
CA GLU A 102 1.61 28.86 -3.86
C GLU A 102 2.99 29.33 -4.33
N LEU A 103 3.03 30.40 -5.12
CA LEU A 103 4.28 31.06 -5.47
C LEU A 103 4.67 32.06 -4.38
N CYS A 104 5.93 32.03 -3.93
CA CYS A 104 6.41 33.00 -2.95
C CYS A 104 6.38 34.44 -3.50
N SER A 105 6.57 34.60 -4.81
CA SER A 105 6.45 35.87 -5.53
C SER A 105 6.34 35.64 -7.03
N ASP A 106 5.90 36.65 -7.78
CA ASP A 106 5.76 36.63 -9.24
C ASP A 106 7.08 36.34 -9.97
N TYR A 107 8.24 36.55 -9.33
CA TYR A 107 9.55 36.19 -9.86
C TYR A 107 9.63 34.73 -10.30
N TYR A 108 8.92 33.82 -9.65
CA TYR A 108 8.97 32.39 -9.91
C TYR A 108 8.06 31.94 -11.06
N GLU A 109 7.19 32.79 -11.61
CA GLU A 109 6.32 32.46 -12.74
C GLU A 109 7.12 32.00 -13.99
N LYS A 110 8.34 32.49 -14.15
CA LYS A 110 9.26 32.06 -15.22
C LYS A 110 9.62 30.57 -15.21
N PHE A 111 9.35 29.87 -14.09
CA PHE A 111 9.61 28.43 -13.93
C PHE A 111 8.34 27.60 -14.02
N SER A 112 7.32 28.09 -14.70
CA SER A 112 5.99 27.49 -14.77
C SER A 112 5.98 26.00 -15.14
N GLU A 113 6.81 25.57 -16.08
CA GLU A 113 6.91 24.15 -16.47
C GLU A 113 7.41 23.26 -15.32
N GLU A 114 8.39 23.72 -14.56
CA GLU A 114 8.90 23.01 -13.40
C GLU A 114 7.86 22.96 -12.27
N ILE A 115 7.18 24.09 -12.03
CA ILE A 115 6.11 24.20 -11.03
C ILE A 115 4.97 23.22 -11.36
N ILE A 116 4.56 23.15 -12.62
CA ILE A 116 3.51 22.22 -13.07
C ILE A 116 3.96 20.77 -12.86
N ARG A 117 5.21 20.42 -13.18
CA ARG A 117 5.76 19.07 -12.96
C ARG A 117 5.81 18.72 -11.46
N LEU A 118 6.31 19.62 -10.63
CA LEU A 118 6.38 19.45 -9.18
C LEU A 118 4.99 19.29 -8.57
N ASN A 119 4.04 20.15 -8.95
CA ASN A 119 2.66 20.06 -8.47
C ASN A 119 2.00 18.74 -8.86
N LYS A 120 2.21 18.27 -10.10
CA LYS A 120 1.73 16.95 -10.55
C LYS A 120 2.35 15.82 -9.73
N ALA A 121 3.66 15.89 -9.46
CA ALA A 121 4.36 14.88 -8.64
C ALA A 121 3.85 14.86 -7.18
N LEU A 122 3.56 16.01 -6.58
CA LEU A 122 2.97 16.11 -5.24
C LEU A 122 1.56 15.51 -5.21
N LEU A 123 0.71 15.83 -6.19
CA LEU A 123 -0.64 15.26 -6.27
C LEU A 123 -0.60 13.73 -6.46
N GLN A 124 0.32 13.22 -7.26
CA GLN A 124 0.53 11.78 -7.41
C GLN A 124 1.03 11.14 -6.10
N SER A 125 1.92 11.81 -5.38
CA SER A 125 2.45 11.33 -4.09
C SER A 125 1.39 11.31 -3.00
N PHE A 126 0.50 12.30 -2.92
CA PHE A 126 -0.66 12.27 -2.04
C PHE A 126 -1.64 11.16 -2.41
N SER A 127 -1.93 10.98 -3.71
CA SER A 127 -2.79 9.89 -4.17
C SER A 127 -2.22 8.53 -3.78
N TYR A 128 -0.92 8.33 -3.99
CA TYR A 128 -0.21 7.12 -3.56
C TYR A 128 -0.33 6.89 -2.04
N ALA A 129 -0.07 7.92 -1.23
CA ALA A 129 -0.15 7.84 0.23
C ALA A 129 -1.57 7.49 0.72
N ILE A 130 -2.60 8.01 0.08
CA ILE A 130 -4.00 7.70 0.40
C ILE A 130 -4.35 6.26 0.01
N TYR A 131 -4.03 5.83 -1.22
CA TYR A 131 -4.32 4.48 -1.70
C TYR A 131 -3.58 3.39 -0.91
N SER A 132 -2.34 3.67 -0.47
CA SER A 132 -1.56 2.72 0.32
C SER A 132 -2.10 2.46 1.73
N ARG A 133 -3.03 3.30 2.23
CA ARG A 133 -3.68 3.13 3.55
C ARG A 133 -4.91 2.21 3.52
N GLY A 134 -5.25 1.65 2.38
CA GLY A 134 -6.49 0.92 2.16
C GLY A 134 -7.66 1.86 1.87
N ASN A 135 -8.61 1.38 1.13
CA ASN A 135 -9.70 2.19 0.59
C ASN A 135 -11.10 1.67 0.94
N ASP A 136 -11.23 0.39 1.29
CA ASP A 136 -12.53 -0.22 1.53
C ASP A 136 -12.54 -1.09 2.81
N PRO A 137 -13.33 -0.71 3.84
CA PRO A 137 -13.51 -1.53 5.03
C PRO A 137 -14.12 -2.90 4.76
N LEU A 138 -14.94 -3.05 3.70
CA LEU A 138 -15.50 -4.35 3.32
C LEU A 138 -14.41 -5.30 2.81
N ASP A 139 -13.42 -4.76 2.13
CA ASP A 139 -12.24 -5.51 1.71
C ASP A 139 -11.41 -6.00 2.91
N SER A 140 -11.26 -5.16 3.95
CA SER A 140 -10.62 -5.56 5.20
C SER A 140 -11.41 -6.67 5.93
N LEU A 141 -12.73 -6.55 6.02
CA LEU A 141 -13.60 -7.58 6.59
C LEU A 141 -13.49 -8.90 5.84
N GLN A 142 -13.52 -8.87 4.52
CA GLN A 142 -13.34 -10.06 3.67
C GLN A 142 -11.97 -10.69 3.91
N GLY A 143 -10.92 -9.86 4.00
CA GLY A 143 -9.56 -10.33 4.27
C GLY A 143 -9.45 -11.06 5.61
N ILE A 144 -10.00 -10.50 6.69
CA ILE A 144 -10.00 -11.12 8.03
C ILE A 144 -10.78 -12.44 8.00
N GLU A 145 -11.96 -12.47 7.38
CA GLU A 145 -12.78 -13.68 7.27
C GLU A 145 -12.06 -14.80 6.52
N GLN A 146 -11.51 -14.50 5.34
CA GLN A 146 -10.79 -15.49 4.54
C GLN A 146 -9.51 -15.96 5.24
N PHE A 147 -8.80 -15.06 5.91
CA PHE A 147 -7.65 -15.44 6.74
C PHE A 147 -8.01 -16.51 7.77
N ILE A 148 -9.12 -16.31 8.52
CA ILE A 148 -9.54 -17.25 9.56
C ILE A 148 -10.00 -18.58 8.94
N ILE A 149 -10.72 -18.53 7.82
CA ILE A 149 -11.17 -19.74 7.09
C ILE A 149 -9.96 -20.56 6.61
N ASN A 150 -8.89 -19.89 6.19
CA ASN A 150 -7.70 -20.54 5.65
C ASN A 150 -6.70 -21.01 6.73
N LEU A 151 -6.85 -20.59 8.00
CA LEU A 151 -5.93 -20.97 9.09
C LEU A 151 -5.77 -22.48 9.27
N PRO A 152 -6.81 -23.35 9.22
CA PRO A 152 -6.62 -24.80 9.33
C PRO A 152 -5.70 -25.34 8.22
N ALA A 153 -5.87 -24.87 7.00
CA ALA A 153 -4.99 -25.25 5.90
C ALA A 153 -3.58 -24.72 6.09
N GLN A 154 -3.42 -23.46 6.50
CA GLN A 154 -2.12 -22.86 6.77
C GLN A 154 -1.33 -23.64 7.83
N LEU A 155 -1.96 -23.94 8.96
CA LEU A 155 -1.32 -24.56 10.13
C LEU A 155 -1.11 -26.07 9.97
N THR A 156 -1.59 -26.69 8.90
CA THR A 156 -1.36 -28.11 8.54
C THR A 156 -0.41 -28.29 7.34
N HIS A 157 0.00 -27.17 6.72
CA HIS A 157 0.95 -27.16 5.59
C HIS A 157 2.30 -26.55 6.02
N PRO A 158 3.35 -26.76 5.23
CA PRO A 158 4.69 -26.24 5.55
C PRO A 158 4.67 -24.72 5.74
N SER A 159 5.43 -24.24 6.72
CA SER A 159 5.55 -22.81 7.00
C SER A 159 6.44 -22.10 5.98
N LEU A 160 6.34 -20.75 5.91
CA LEU A 160 7.27 -19.93 5.15
C LEU A 160 8.71 -20.15 5.60
N LYS A 161 8.93 -20.27 6.90
CA LYS A 161 10.27 -20.54 7.46
C LYS A 161 10.86 -21.84 6.89
N GLU A 162 10.10 -22.94 6.91
CA GLU A 162 10.52 -24.23 6.33
C GLU A 162 10.83 -24.07 4.83
N PHE A 163 10.00 -23.35 4.10
CA PHE A 163 10.22 -23.06 2.69
C PHE A 163 11.53 -22.30 2.47
N LEU A 164 11.76 -21.22 3.21
CA LEU A 164 12.98 -20.42 3.09
C LEU A 164 14.22 -21.24 3.46
N ASP A 165 14.17 -22.00 4.56
CA ASP A 165 15.30 -22.82 5.02
C ASP A 165 15.69 -23.90 3.98
N LYS A 166 14.71 -24.47 3.27
CA LYS A 166 14.93 -25.49 2.24
C LYS A 166 15.26 -24.95 0.85
N ARG A 167 15.00 -23.67 0.58
CA ARG A 167 15.12 -23.09 -0.78
C ARG A 167 16.15 -21.98 -0.88
N ARG A 168 16.67 -21.46 0.24
CA ARG A 168 17.72 -20.43 0.21
C ARG A 168 18.97 -20.91 -0.52
N ASN A 169 19.55 -20.01 -1.32
CA ASN A 169 20.81 -20.18 -2.05
C ASN A 169 20.84 -21.34 -3.07
N ILE A 170 19.70 -21.87 -3.49
CA ILE A 170 19.62 -22.89 -4.56
C ILE A 170 20.08 -22.30 -5.90
N SER A 171 19.75 -21.03 -6.15
CA SER A 171 20.15 -20.32 -7.36
C SER A 171 20.51 -18.88 -7.08
N LYS A 172 21.49 -18.36 -7.83
CA LYS A 172 21.80 -16.93 -7.86
C LYS A 172 20.88 -16.17 -8.81
N ASN A 173 20.14 -16.85 -9.66
CA ASN A 173 19.31 -16.28 -10.72
C ASN A 173 17.85 -16.67 -10.53
N ALA A 174 16.95 -15.69 -10.60
CA ALA A 174 15.52 -15.89 -10.61
C ALA A 174 14.89 -15.18 -11.83
N ILE A 175 13.86 -15.78 -12.40
CA ILE A 175 13.02 -15.17 -13.45
C ILE A 175 11.63 -15.03 -12.88
N ILE A 176 11.05 -13.82 -12.99
CA ILE A 176 9.68 -13.52 -12.61
C ILE A 176 8.87 -13.37 -13.88
N VAL A 177 7.82 -14.19 -13.99
CA VAL A 177 6.94 -14.27 -15.15
C VAL A 177 5.60 -13.63 -14.81
N SER A 178 5.29 -12.51 -15.45
CA SER A 178 4.01 -11.81 -15.35
C SER A 178 3.21 -11.93 -16.65
N THR A 179 1.97 -11.39 -16.66
CA THR A 179 1.00 -11.58 -17.75
C THR A 179 0.80 -10.34 -18.63
N GLY A 180 1.85 -9.56 -18.82
CA GLY A 180 1.80 -8.46 -19.79
C GLY A 180 1.82 -8.95 -21.25
N PRO A 181 1.40 -8.11 -22.19
CA PRO A 181 1.29 -8.46 -23.62
C PRO A 181 2.58 -9.01 -24.24
N SER A 182 3.75 -8.59 -23.75
CA SER A 182 5.06 -9.01 -24.25
C SER A 182 5.42 -10.48 -23.96
N LEU A 183 4.78 -11.12 -22.98
CA LEU A 183 5.14 -12.46 -22.49
C LEU A 183 5.29 -13.49 -23.62
N MET A 184 4.39 -13.46 -24.61
CA MET A 184 4.38 -14.46 -25.68
C MET A 184 5.68 -14.52 -26.47
N LYS A 185 6.37 -13.39 -26.64
CA LYS A 185 7.67 -13.31 -27.35
C LYS A 185 8.78 -14.04 -26.62
N GLN A 186 8.67 -14.14 -25.29
CA GLN A 186 9.72 -14.63 -24.40
C GLN A 186 9.58 -16.10 -24.05
N LEU A 187 8.40 -16.71 -24.24
CA LEU A 187 8.13 -18.11 -23.90
C LEU A 187 9.09 -19.12 -24.55
N PRO A 188 9.45 -19.01 -25.86
CA PRO A 188 10.37 -19.96 -26.47
C PRO A 188 11.74 -19.98 -25.77
N LEU A 189 12.28 -18.81 -25.45
CA LEU A 189 13.57 -18.68 -24.79
C LEU A 189 13.48 -19.08 -23.31
N LEU A 190 12.37 -18.75 -22.61
CA LEU A 190 12.11 -19.22 -21.25
C LEU A 190 12.11 -20.76 -21.19
N LYS A 191 11.52 -21.43 -22.18
CA LYS A 191 11.51 -22.90 -22.28
C LYS A 191 12.91 -23.46 -22.41
N GLU A 192 13.77 -22.84 -23.21
CA GLU A 192 15.16 -23.25 -23.40
C GLU A 192 16.00 -23.13 -22.12
N TYR A 193 15.80 -22.02 -21.38
CA TYR A 193 16.62 -21.70 -20.21
C TYR A 193 15.97 -22.07 -18.86
N ARG A 194 14.81 -22.69 -18.87
CA ARG A 194 14.01 -23.03 -17.68
C ARG A 194 14.82 -23.75 -16.60
N GLU A 195 15.74 -24.65 -17.00
CA GLU A 195 16.53 -25.43 -16.05
C GLU A 195 17.66 -24.65 -15.36
N LYS A 196 17.90 -23.38 -15.72
CA LYS A 196 19.08 -22.61 -15.29
C LYS A 196 18.77 -21.46 -14.32
N ALA A 197 17.51 -21.24 -13.96
CA ALA A 197 17.07 -20.23 -13.01
C ALA A 197 15.90 -20.75 -12.17
N LEU A 198 15.64 -20.14 -11.02
CA LEU A 198 14.37 -20.31 -10.33
C LEU A 198 13.28 -19.54 -11.09
N ILE A 199 12.18 -20.19 -11.38
CA ILE A 199 11.06 -19.61 -12.12
C ILE A 199 9.92 -19.34 -11.15
N PHE A 200 9.66 -18.06 -10.89
CA PHE A 200 8.46 -17.57 -10.21
C PHE A 200 7.47 -17.14 -11.27
N CYS A 201 6.22 -17.51 -11.15
CA CYS A 201 5.19 -16.97 -12.01
C CYS A 201 4.00 -16.43 -11.21
N ALA A 202 3.32 -15.43 -11.77
CA ALA A 202 2.03 -15.00 -11.28
C ALA A 202 0.99 -16.12 -11.46
N ASP A 203 -0.04 -16.15 -10.59
CA ASP A 203 -1.21 -17.01 -10.70
C ASP A 203 -1.80 -17.00 -12.11
N SER A 204 -2.00 -15.81 -12.67
CA SER A 204 -2.53 -15.60 -14.02
C SER A 204 -1.60 -16.06 -15.15
N ALA A 205 -0.28 -16.13 -14.90
CA ALA A 205 0.68 -16.65 -15.87
C ALA A 205 0.75 -18.19 -15.86
N TYR A 206 0.32 -18.83 -14.78
CA TYR A 206 0.42 -20.28 -14.62
C TYR A 206 -0.31 -21.07 -15.71
N PRO A 207 -1.59 -20.79 -16.07
CA PRO A 207 -2.27 -21.48 -17.17
C PRO A 207 -1.57 -21.30 -18.52
N ILE A 208 -0.99 -20.11 -18.75
CA ILE A 208 -0.24 -19.82 -19.99
C ILE A 208 1.01 -20.70 -20.05
N LEU A 209 1.79 -20.75 -18.97
CA LEU A 209 2.99 -21.58 -18.89
C LEU A 209 2.67 -23.06 -19.07
N ALA A 210 1.56 -23.55 -18.45
CA ALA A 210 1.10 -24.92 -18.62
C ALA A 210 0.78 -25.24 -20.09
N LYS A 211 0.04 -24.37 -20.78
CA LYS A 211 -0.27 -24.50 -22.21
C LYS A 211 0.98 -24.60 -23.08
N HIS A 212 2.06 -23.92 -22.71
CA HIS A 212 3.34 -23.94 -23.45
C HIS A 212 4.32 -24.99 -22.94
N ASN A 213 3.92 -25.82 -21.96
CA ASN A 213 4.74 -26.84 -21.32
C ASN A 213 6.06 -26.25 -20.76
N ILE A 214 5.92 -25.18 -19.98
CA ILE A 214 7.00 -24.50 -19.26
C ILE A 214 6.68 -24.56 -17.77
N LYS A 215 7.21 -25.54 -17.06
CA LYS A 215 6.92 -25.77 -15.65
C LYS A 215 7.63 -24.74 -14.78
N PRO A 216 6.91 -23.88 -14.01
CA PRO A 216 7.52 -22.99 -13.03
C PRO A 216 7.98 -23.79 -11.79
N ASP A 217 8.84 -23.20 -10.97
CA ASP A 217 9.19 -23.73 -9.65
C ASP A 217 8.19 -23.25 -8.59
N PHE A 218 7.78 -21.98 -8.68
CA PHE A 218 6.91 -21.31 -7.73
C PHE A 218 5.80 -20.55 -8.46
N VAL A 219 4.58 -20.71 -7.98
CA VAL A 219 3.41 -19.95 -8.43
C VAL A 219 2.93 -19.08 -7.28
N CYS A 220 2.88 -17.77 -7.48
CA CYS A 220 2.53 -16.80 -6.45
C CYS A 220 1.11 -16.27 -6.65
N MET A 221 0.35 -16.09 -5.54
CA MET A 221 -0.99 -15.50 -5.54
C MET A 221 -1.19 -14.58 -4.34
N VAL A 222 -1.69 -13.38 -4.59
CA VAL A 222 -1.95 -12.34 -3.56
C VAL A 222 -3.43 -12.02 -3.44
N GLU A 223 -4.16 -12.10 -4.54
CA GLU A 223 -5.53 -11.62 -4.66
C GLU A 223 -6.54 -12.52 -3.91
N ARG A 224 -7.58 -11.87 -3.35
CA ARG A 224 -8.58 -12.52 -2.49
C ARG A 224 -9.94 -12.73 -3.16
N SER A 225 -10.05 -12.46 -4.46
CA SER A 225 -11.31 -12.64 -5.19
C SER A 225 -11.49 -14.09 -5.64
N ASP A 226 -12.74 -14.54 -5.71
CA ASP A 226 -13.08 -15.85 -6.31
C ASP A 226 -12.67 -15.91 -7.78
N PHE A 227 -12.80 -14.80 -8.47
CA PHE A 227 -12.40 -14.64 -9.86
C PHE A 227 -10.92 -15.01 -10.10
N THR A 228 -10.03 -14.60 -9.22
CA THR A 228 -8.60 -14.95 -9.35
C THR A 228 -8.31 -16.39 -8.92
N ALA A 229 -9.12 -16.98 -8.04
CA ALA A 229 -9.01 -18.40 -7.70
C ALA A 229 -9.20 -19.30 -8.93
N GLU A 230 -9.98 -18.88 -9.92
CA GLU A 230 -10.22 -19.61 -11.17
C GLU A 230 -8.96 -19.87 -12.00
N PHE A 231 -7.85 -19.14 -11.79
CA PHE A 231 -6.57 -19.47 -12.41
C PHE A 231 -6.02 -20.85 -11.99
N PHE A 232 -6.52 -21.41 -10.89
CA PHE A 232 -6.15 -22.75 -10.41
C PHE A 232 -7.22 -23.79 -10.68
N ASN A 233 -8.35 -23.44 -11.26
CA ASN A 233 -9.41 -24.36 -11.63
C ASN A 233 -9.08 -25.15 -12.90
N HIS A 234 -7.99 -25.90 -12.85
CA HIS A 234 -7.47 -26.69 -13.95
C HIS A 234 -6.91 -28.01 -13.46
N ASP A 235 -7.03 -29.03 -14.30
CA ASP A 235 -6.31 -30.29 -14.14
C ASP A 235 -5.20 -30.38 -15.21
N PHE A 236 -3.96 -30.08 -14.80
CA PHE A 236 -2.80 -30.17 -15.67
C PHE A 236 -2.01 -31.49 -15.45
N GLY A 237 -2.56 -32.44 -14.67
CA GLY A 237 -1.96 -33.75 -14.41
C GLY A 237 -0.54 -33.62 -13.83
N ASP A 238 0.40 -34.39 -14.40
CA ASP A 238 1.80 -34.43 -13.94
C ASP A 238 2.55 -33.08 -14.08
N PHE A 239 1.94 -32.11 -14.76
CA PHE A 239 2.56 -30.78 -14.88
C PHE A 239 2.68 -30.09 -13.51
N ASP A 240 1.75 -30.35 -12.58
CA ASP A 240 1.76 -29.75 -11.24
C ASP A 240 2.80 -30.40 -10.30
N GLU A 241 3.32 -31.58 -10.65
CA GLU A 241 4.32 -32.25 -9.82
C GLU A 241 5.59 -31.42 -9.68
N GLY A 242 6.01 -31.20 -8.43
CA GLY A 242 7.21 -30.40 -8.09
C GLY A 242 7.03 -28.90 -8.16
N VAL A 243 5.85 -28.41 -8.57
CA VAL A 243 5.47 -26.99 -8.43
C VAL A 243 5.08 -26.71 -6.98
N CYS A 244 5.53 -25.58 -6.42
CA CYS A 244 5.08 -25.11 -5.12
C CYS A 244 4.24 -23.83 -5.28
N PHE A 245 2.97 -23.90 -4.88
CA PHE A 245 2.08 -22.75 -4.89
C PHE A 245 2.24 -21.96 -3.58
N ILE A 246 2.57 -20.68 -3.69
CA ILE A 246 2.80 -19.78 -2.55
C ILE A 246 1.70 -18.74 -2.56
N LEU A 247 0.79 -18.84 -1.60
CA LEU A 247 -0.38 -17.98 -1.54
C LEU A 247 -0.35 -17.13 -0.28
N VAL A 248 -0.87 -15.90 -0.37
CA VAL A 248 -1.15 -15.13 0.84
C VAL A 248 -2.33 -15.75 1.57
N SER A 249 -2.27 -15.81 2.90
CA SER A 249 -3.33 -16.43 3.74
C SER A 249 -4.73 -15.83 3.57
N LEU A 250 -4.85 -14.71 2.85
CA LEU A 250 -6.10 -14.00 2.55
C LEU A 250 -6.77 -14.43 1.24
N VAL A 251 -6.20 -15.36 0.48
CA VAL A 251 -6.78 -15.77 -0.81
C VAL A 251 -8.17 -16.35 -0.63
N HIS A 252 -8.98 -16.31 -1.68
CA HIS A 252 -10.30 -16.92 -1.65
C HIS A 252 -10.20 -18.43 -1.35
N PRO A 253 -11.04 -19.00 -0.47
CA PRO A 253 -10.98 -20.41 -0.10
C PRO A 253 -11.05 -21.38 -1.30
N ASN A 254 -11.70 -21.00 -2.40
CA ASN A 254 -11.74 -21.80 -3.61
C ASN A 254 -10.35 -22.05 -4.22
N ALA A 255 -9.41 -21.11 -4.07
CA ALA A 255 -8.03 -21.35 -4.50
C ALA A 255 -7.41 -22.57 -3.80
N LEU A 256 -7.68 -22.74 -2.49
CA LEU A 256 -7.21 -23.89 -1.73
C LEU A 256 -7.96 -25.18 -2.11
N ASN A 257 -9.25 -25.08 -2.44
CA ASN A 257 -10.03 -26.21 -2.92
C ASN A 257 -9.46 -26.76 -4.24
N TYR A 258 -9.08 -25.88 -5.17
CA TYR A 258 -8.47 -26.27 -6.45
C TYR A 258 -7.05 -26.84 -6.27
N LEU A 259 -6.34 -26.44 -5.20
CA LEU A 259 -4.99 -26.88 -4.89
C LEU A 259 -4.93 -28.01 -3.84
N LYS A 260 -6.06 -28.62 -3.46
CA LYS A 260 -6.19 -29.56 -2.34
C LYS A 260 -5.13 -30.68 -2.34
N ASP A 261 -4.82 -31.22 -3.52
CA ASP A 261 -3.89 -32.32 -3.69
C ASP A 261 -2.51 -31.86 -4.23
N LYS A 262 -2.24 -30.56 -4.21
CA LYS A 262 -1.01 -29.96 -4.71
C LYS A 262 -0.08 -29.51 -3.56
N ASN A 263 1.16 -29.20 -3.90
CA ASN A 263 2.11 -28.65 -2.93
C ASN A 263 1.90 -27.15 -2.79
N TYR A 264 1.35 -26.70 -1.67
CA TYR A 264 1.21 -25.27 -1.42
C TYR A 264 1.64 -24.88 0.01
N ILE A 265 1.94 -23.61 0.16
CA ILE A 265 2.13 -22.94 1.46
C ILE A 265 1.31 -21.67 1.51
N LEU A 266 0.88 -21.30 2.71
CA LEU A 266 0.21 -20.04 2.98
C LEU A 266 1.11 -19.14 3.80
N ILE A 267 1.31 -17.90 3.34
CA ILE A 267 2.14 -16.90 4.00
C ILE A 267 1.30 -15.73 4.48
N ASN A 268 1.65 -15.17 5.63
CA ASN A 268 0.96 -14.00 6.14
C ASN A 268 1.51 -12.73 5.51
N LYS A 269 0.62 -11.92 4.97
CA LYS A 269 0.90 -10.53 4.65
C LYS A 269 1.01 -9.75 5.96
N THR A 270 1.79 -8.67 5.98
CA THR A 270 1.87 -7.73 7.11
C THR A 270 0.51 -7.06 7.35
N LEU A 271 -0.35 -7.71 8.12
CA LEU A 271 -1.68 -7.27 8.53
C LEU A 271 -1.78 -7.30 10.04
N ASN A 272 -2.44 -6.32 10.62
CA ASN A 272 -2.60 -6.23 12.06
C ASN A 272 -3.27 -7.47 12.65
N PHE A 273 -4.32 -7.99 12.00
CA PHE A 273 -5.05 -9.16 12.46
C PHE A 273 -4.21 -10.45 12.35
N ALA A 274 -3.45 -10.63 11.26
CA ALA A 274 -2.56 -11.77 11.11
C ALA A 274 -1.41 -11.73 12.12
N HIS A 275 -0.82 -10.55 12.32
CA HIS A 275 0.23 -10.34 13.31
C HIS A 275 -0.27 -10.59 14.75
N PHE A 276 -1.53 -10.23 15.05
CA PHE A 276 -2.16 -10.53 16.34
C PHE A 276 -2.23 -12.03 16.63
N MET A 277 -2.38 -12.89 15.62
CA MET A 277 -2.33 -14.35 15.80
C MET A 277 -0.97 -14.86 16.26
N ASP A 278 0.11 -14.12 15.96
CA ASP A 278 1.49 -14.40 16.41
C ASP A 278 2.00 -15.78 15.93
N PHE A 279 1.97 -15.97 14.60
CA PHE A 279 2.51 -17.15 13.91
C PHE A 279 3.72 -16.77 13.04
N LYS A 280 4.79 -16.32 13.69
CA LYS A 280 6.01 -15.77 13.06
C LYS A 280 6.62 -16.64 11.97
N GLU A 281 6.45 -17.95 12.04
CA GLU A 281 6.98 -18.87 11.01
C GLU A 281 6.27 -18.75 9.66
N TYR A 282 5.10 -18.10 9.64
CA TYR A 282 4.30 -17.85 8.45
C TYR A 282 4.34 -16.38 7.99
N ASP A 283 4.90 -15.48 8.81
CA ASP A 283 4.91 -14.05 8.53
C ASP A 283 5.94 -13.69 7.47
N PHE A 284 5.52 -12.91 6.49
CA PHE A 284 6.36 -12.38 5.44
C PHE A 284 6.39 -10.85 5.53
N GLU A 285 7.49 -10.31 6.05
CA GLU A 285 7.63 -8.89 6.40
C GLU A 285 7.96 -7.98 5.21
N HIS A 286 7.43 -8.30 4.04
CA HIS A 286 7.60 -7.49 2.83
C HIS A 286 6.28 -6.92 2.34
N PRO A 287 6.28 -5.75 1.67
CA PRO A 287 5.07 -5.21 1.05
C PRO A 287 4.56 -6.15 -0.05
N LEU A 288 3.39 -6.74 0.15
CA LEU A 288 2.72 -7.61 -0.81
C LEU A 288 1.57 -6.86 -1.51
N SER A 289 1.91 -5.84 -2.28
CA SER A 289 0.91 -5.01 -2.97
C SER A 289 0.36 -5.67 -4.23
N ASN A 290 1.14 -6.54 -4.86
CA ASN A 290 0.75 -7.34 -6.02
C ASN A 290 1.63 -8.59 -6.14
N VAL A 291 1.29 -9.50 -7.05
CA VAL A 291 1.97 -10.78 -7.24
C VAL A 291 3.43 -10.61 -7.67
N ALA A 292 3.77 -9.63 -8.51
CA ALA A 292 5.14 -9.40 -8.94
C ALA A 292 6.02 -8.93 -7.78
N CYS A 293 5.50 -8.05 -6.90
CA CYS A 293 6.18 -7.64 -5.68
C CYS A 293 6.44 -8.83 -4.73
N MET A 294 5.45 -9.72 -4.57
CA MET A 294 5.60 -10.95 -3.79
C MET A 294 6.70 -11.85 -4.36
N ALA A 295 6.64 -12.15 -5.65
CA ALA A 295 7.62 -13.01 -6.33
C ALA A 295 9.03 -12.41 -6.23
N TYR A 296 9.17 -11.10 -6.42
CA TYR A 296 10.44 -10.39 -6.31
C TYR A 296 11.02 -10.48 -4.89
N SER A 297 10.21 -10.19 -3.88
CA SER A 297 10.63 -10.24 -2.48
C SER A 297 11.00 -11.66 -2.05
N LEU A 298 10.25 -12.68 -2.49
CA LEU A 298 10.60 -14.08 -2.24
C LEU A 298 11.92 -14.46 -2.91
N ALA A 299 12.17 -14.02 -4.15
CA ALA A 299 13.44 -14.26 -4.83
C ALA A 299 14.62 -13.61 -4.07
N CYS A 300 14.43 -12.42 -3.51
CA CYS A 300 15.42 -11.77 -2.62
C CYS A 300 15.71 -12.62 -1.38
N GLU A 301 14.67 -13.08 -0.68
CA GLU A 301 14.79 -13.92 0.52
C GLU A 301 15.45 -15.27 0.24
N LEU A 302 15.28 -15.81 -0.95
CA LEU A 302 15.96 -17.03 -1.39
C LEU A 302 17.42 -16.81 -1.81
N GLY A 303 17.92 -15.57 -1.73
CA GLY A 303 19.32 -15.23 -1.97
C GLY A 303 19.69 -15.03 -3.44
N ALA A 304 18.70 -14.75 -4.30
CA ALA A 304 18.97 -14.38 -5.68
C ALA A 304 19.90 -13.15 -5.74
N LYS A 305 20.82 -13.16 -6.70
CA LYS A 305 21.71 -12.02 -6.98
C LYS A 305 21.27 -11.26 -8.22
N ASN A 306 20.62 -11.98 -9.14
CA ASN A 306 20.05 -11.44 -10.36
C ASN A 306 18.58 -11.85 -10.44
N ILE A 307 17.71 -10.88 -10.66
CA ILE A 307 16.27 -11.07 -10.86
C ILE A 307 15.91 -10.51 -12.22
N ILE A 308 15.33 -11.35 -13.07
CA ILE A 308 14.96 -11.02 -14.45
C ILE A 308 13.44 -10.96 -14.54
N LEU A 309 12.91 -9.81 -14.94
CA LEU A 309 11.48 -9.59 -15.15
C LEU A 309 11.13 -9.85 -16.61
N ILE A 310 10.11 -10.65 -16.88
CA ILE A 310 9.53 -10.89 -18.20
C ILE A 310 8.00 -10.78 -18.14
N GLY A 311 7.39 -10.29 -19.23
CA GLY A 311 5.94 -10.03 -19.25
C GLY A 311 5.47 -9.00 -18.23
N GLN A 312 6.37 -8.15 -17.72
CA GLN A 312 6.07 -7.12 -16.70
C GLN A 312 5.78 -5.76 -17.35
N ASP A 313 4.88 -5.74 -18.32
CA ASP A 313 4.62 -4.56 -19.17
C ASP A 313 4.06 -3.38 -18.39
N LEU A 314 3.10 -3.60 -17.49
CA LEU A 314 2.39 -2.55 -16.74
C LEU A 314 1.83 -1.44 -17.67
N ALA A 315 1.54 -1.81 -18.89
CA ALA A 315 1.08 -0.96 -19.98
C ALA A 315 0.31 -1.80 -21.02
N TYR A 316 -0.49 -1.10 -21.81
CA TYR A 316 -1.13 -1.67 -22.99
C TYR A 316 -0.12 -1.80 -24.14
N ASP A 317 -0.33 -2.78 -25.00
CA ASP A 317 0.43 -2.88 -26.24
C ASP A 317 -0.03 -1.84 -27.28
N GLU A 318 0.61 -1.84 -28.45
CA GLU A 318 0.29 -0.95 -29.58
C GLU A 318 -1.14 -1.12 -30.13
N ASN A 319 -1.77 -2.29 -29.92
CA ASN A 319 -3.13 -2.61 -30.30
C ASN A 319 -4.15 -2.29 -29.21
N GLY A 320 -3.69 -1.83 -28.04
CA GLY A 320 -4.52 -1.52 -26.88
C GLY A 320 -4.89 -2.73 -26.03
N PHE A 321 -4.23 -3.88 -26.22
CA PHE A 321 -4.43 -5.06 -25.38
C PHE A 321 -3.68 -4.93 -24.05
N SER A 322 -4.35 -5.41 -22.99
CA SER A 322 -3.85 -5.38 -21.62
C SER A 322 -3.05 -6.63 -21.24
N HIS A 323 -3.34 -7.75 -21.89
CA HIS A 323 -2.80 -9.07 -21.58
C HIS A 323 -2.39 -9.85 -22.83
N PRO A 324 -1.61 -10.94 -22.71
CA PRO A 324 -1.20 -11.74 -23.83
C PRO A 324 -2.36 -12.57 -24.41
N LYS A 325 -2.16 -13.09 -25.62
CA LYS A 325 -3.16 -13.85 -26.39
C LYS A 325 -3.79 -15.03 -25.61
N ASP A 326 -3.00 -15.69 -24.77
CA ASP A 326 -3.43 -16.90 -24.05
C ASP A 326 -3.93 -16.60 -22.63
N TYR A 327 -4.19 -15.34 -22.31
CA TYR A 327 -4.74 -14.96 -21.01
C TYR A 327 -6.18 -15.48 -20.84
N GLN A 328 -6.47 -16.10 -19.71
CA GLN A 328 -7.73 -16.81 -19.44
C GLN A 328 -8.97 -15.94 -19.60
N HIS A 329 -8.89 -14.66 -19.23
CA HIS A 329 -10.01 -13.73 -19.25
C HIS A 329 -10.03 -12.80 -20.49
N GLY A 330 -9.17 -13.08 -21.48
CA GLY A 330 -9.10 -12.32 -22.73
C GLY A 330 -8.08 -11.19 -22.73
N GLN A 331 -7.55 -10.88 -23.90
CA GLN A 331 -6.48 -9.89 -24.08
C GLN A 331 -6.89 -8.46 -23.69
N ASP A 332 -8.17 -8.14 -23.81
CA ASP A 332 -8.77 -6.82 -23.60
C ASP A 332 -9.42 -6.66 -22.21
N PHE A 333 -9.05 -7.49 -21.24
CA PHE A 333 -9.64 -7.54 -19.91
C PHE A 333 -9.73 -6.15 -19.25
N GLU A 334 -8.69 -5.31 -19.35
CA GLU A 334 -8.62 -3.97 -18.75
C GLU A 334 -8.99 -2.83 -19.76
N LYS A 335 -9.74 -3.13 -20.82
CA LYS A 335 -10.05 -2.15 -21.89
C LYS A 335 -10.78 -0.89 -21.41
N ASP A 336 -11.62 -1.02 -20.38
CA ASP A 336 -12.50 0.06 -19.88
C ASP A 336 -11.84 0.96 -18.84
N SER A 337 -10.58 0.68 -18.46
CA SER A 337 -9.83 1.51 -17.52
C SER A 337 -9.46 2.87 -18.13
N ALA A 338 -9.52 3.94 -17.32
CA ALA A 338 -9.07 5.27 -17.73
C ALA A 338 -7.56 5.27 -17.97
N LYS A 339 -7.15 5.57 -19.22
CA LYS A 339 -5.78 5.45 -19.69
C LYS A 339 -5.07 6.80 -19.71
N PHE A 340 -3.77 6.78 -19.44
CA PHE A 340 -2.88 7.93 -19.58
C PHE A 340 -1.47 7.46 -19.98
N SER A 341 -0.67 8.38 -20.54
CA SER A 341 0.68 8.08 -21.01
C SER A 341 1.71 8.09 -19.89
N ILE A 342 2.64 7.15 -19.96
CA ILE A 342 3.87 7.11 -19.15
C ILE A 342 5.08 6.75 -20.03
N LEU A 343 6.29 6.95 -19.50
CA LEU A 343 7.53 6.65 -20.19
C LEU A 343 7.63 5.16 -20.55
N ALA A 344 7.94 4.87 -21.81
CA ALA A 344 8.08 3.51 -22.31
C ALA A 344 9.45 2.90 -21.95
N TYR A 345 9.55 1.58 -22.11
CA TYR A 345 10.78 0.78 -22.04
C TYR A 345 11.94 1.49 -22.77
N GLU A 346 13.16 1.41 -22.23
CA GLU A 346 14.37 2.13 -22.66
C GLU A 346 14.25 3.67 -22.62
N GLY A 347 13.18 4.22 -22.08
CA GLY A 347 12.96 5.66 -22.08
C GLY A 347 12.66 6.25 -23.46
N LYS A 348 12.25 5.41 -24.42
CA LYS A 348 11.98 5.82 -25.82
C LYS A 348 10.47 5.89 -26.09
N GLY A 349 9.92 7.09 -26.09
CA GLY A 349 8.50 7.31 -26.32
C GLY A 349 7.62 7.06 -25.11
N GLU A 350 6.33 6.90 -25.34
CA GLU A 350 5.29 6.73 -24.32
C GLU A 350 4.43 5.51 -24.59
N VAL A 351 3.91 4.90 -23.52
CA VAL A 351 2.93 3.83 -23.55
C VAL A 351 1.73 4.18 -22.68
N LEU A 352 0.57 3.60 -22.99
CA LEU A 352 -0.63 3.80 -22.20
C LEU A 352 -0.64 2.86 -21.00
N THR A 353 -1.00 3.40 -19.84
CA THR A 353 -1.24 2.66 -18.59
C THR A 353 -2.51 3.15 -17.91
N HIS A 354 -2.83 2.62 -16.75
CA HIS A 354 -3.90 3.10 -15.86
C HIS A 354 -3.44 3.18 -14.40
N THR A 355 -4.25 3.79 -13.56
CA THR A 355 -3.87 4.12 -12.17
C THR A 355 -3.40 2.91 -11.36
N THR A 356 -4.06 1.76 -11.47
CA THR A 356 -3.68 0.55 -10.72
C THR A 356 -2.31 0.03 -11.14
N TRP A 357 -2.02 -0.02 -12.44
CA TRP A 357 -0.70 -0.45 -12.90
C TRP A 357 0.40 0.56 -12.59
N LEU A 358 0.09 1.86 -12.58
CA LEU A 358 1.04 2.85 -12.10
C LEU A 358 1.38 2.62 -10.63
N LEU A 359 0.39 2.31 -9.78
CA LEU A 359 0.60 1.97 -8.39
C LEU A 359 1.46 0.69 -8.24
N PHE A 360 1.18 -0.34 -9.03
CA PHE A 360 1.96 -1.57 -9.05
C PHE A 360 3.41 -1.32 -9.45
N LYS A 361 3.62 -0.48 -10.49
CA LYS A 361 4.94 -0.05 -10.94
C LYS A 361 5.71 0.65 -9.82
N GLN A 362 5.11 1.63 -9.16
CA GLN A 362 5.72 2.39 -8.08
C GLN A 362 6.10 1.49 -6.88
N ASN A 363 5.21 0.58 -6.51
CA ASN A 363 5.49 -0.39 -5.43
C ASN A 363 6.66 -1.31 -5.78
N LEU A 364 6.73 -1.78 -7.02
CA LEU A 364 7.83 -2.63 -7.48
C LEU A 364 9.15 -1.85 -7.50
N GLU A 365 9.16 -0.64 -8.00
CA GLU A 365 10.32 0.25 -8.00
C GLU A 365 10.85 0.53 -6.59
N ASP A 366 9.96 0.77 -5.63
CA ASP A 366 10.33 0.98 -4.22
C ASP A 366 10.99 -0.27 -3.60
N ILE A 367 10.52 -1.46 -3.96
CA ILE A 367 11.14 -2.70 -3.50
C ILE A 367 12.51 -2.91 -4.15
N ILE A 368 12.61 -2.70 -5.46
CA ILE A 368 13.87 -2.83 -6.21
C ILE A 368 14.94 -1.89 -5.65
N LEU A 369 14.59 -0.63 -5.44
CA LEU A 369 15.50 0.40 -4.90
C LEU A 369 16.10 0.00 -3.55
N ARG A 370 15.31 -0.65 -2.69
CA ARG A 370 15.72 -1.04 -1.32
C ARG A 370 16.35 -2.42 -1.24
N SER A 371 16.36 -3.17 -2.35
CA SER A 371 16.85 -4.54 -2.39
C SER A 371 18.30 -4.61 -2.85
N SER A 372 18.96 -5.75 -2.56
CA SER A 372 20.36 -5.98 -2.94
C SER A 372 20.57 -6.63 -4.32
N PRO A 373 19.63 -7.45 -4.87
CA PRO A 373 19.81 -8.07 -6.17
C PRO A 373 19.87 -7.05 -7.31
N THR A 374 20.62 -7.37 -8.36
CA THR A 374 20.50 -6.63 -9.62
C THR A 374 19.22 -7.04 -10.32
N CYS A 375 18.35 -6.06 -10.58
CA CYS A 375 17.11 -6.27 -11.33
C CYS A 375 17.33 -5.97 -12.82
N TYR A 376 16.89 -6.91 -13.68
CA TYR A 376 16.88 -6.74 -15.13
C TYR A 376 15.44 -6.69 -15.62
N ASN A 377 15.07 -5.57 -16.23
CA ASN A 377 13.81 -5.49 -16.98
C ASN A 377 14.06 -6.06 -18.38
N ALA A 378 13.70 -7.32 -18.58
CA ALA A 378 13.84 -8.04 -19.85
C ALA A 378 12.47 -8.21 -20.55
N THR A 379 11.53 -7.32 -20.26
CA THR A 379 10.18 -7.33 -20.84
C THR A 379 10.19 -6.99 -22.33
N GLU A 380 11.17 -6.19 -22.79
CA GLU A 380 11.33 -5.77 -24.20
C GLU A 380 10.05 -5.10 -24.73
N GLY A 381 9.38 -4.32 -23.89
CA GLY A 381 8.15 -3.56 -24.13
C GLY A 381 7.53 -3.03 -22.84
N GLY A 382 6.38 -2.39 -22.95
CA GLY A 382 5.65 -1.84 -21.81
C GLY A 382 6.26 -0.58 -21.22
N ALA A 383 5.97 -0.33 -19.95
CA ALA A 383 6.44 0.83 -19.20
C ALA A 383 7.89 0.67 -18.76
N ARG A 384 8.63 1.77 -18.72
CA ARG A 384 9.93 1.82 -18.06
C ARG A 384 9.76 1.55 -16.57
N ILE A 385 10.58 0.64 -16.03
CA ILE A 385 10.67 0.36 -14.60
C ILE A 385 11.99 0.94 -14.09
N GLU A 386 11.94 1.90 -13.17
CA GLU A 386 13.13 2.53 -12.63
C GLU A 386 13.95 1.56 -11.77
N HIS A 387 15.23 1.84 -11.60
CA HIS A 387 16.18 1.02 -10.82
C HIS A 387 16.46 -0.37 -11.39
N CYS A 388 15.96 -0.66 -12.60
CA CYS A 388 16.28 -1.87 -13.37
C CYS A 388 17.31 -1.58 -14.46
N ILE A 389 18.10 -2.60 -14.80
CA ILE A 389 18.89 -2.61 -16.04
C ILE A 389 17.97 -3.12 -17.14
N GLU A 390 17.66 -2.28 -18.11
CA GLU A 390 16.89 -2.68 -19.28
C GLU A 390 17.80 -3.43 -20.27
N LYS A 391 17.47 -4.70 -20.52
CA LYS A 391 18.29 -5.62 -21.32
C LYS A 391 17.40 -6.66 -21.97
N SER A 392 17.73 -7.10 -23.20
CA SER A 392 16.96 -8.15 -23.84
C SER A 392 16.99 -9.45 -23.04
N PHE A 393 15.92 -10.23 -23.10
CA PHE A 393 15.84 -11.50 -22.37
C PHE A 393 16.91 -12.49 -22.85
N ARG A 394 17.25 -12.46 -24.14
CA ARG A 394 18.32 -13.28 -24.72
C ARG A 394 19.68 -12.97 -24.09
N GLU A 395 20.05 -11.71 -24.03
CA GLU A 395 21.33 -11.30 -23.39
C GLU A 395 21.37 -11.68 -21.92
N CYS A 396 20.27 -11.47 -21.18
CA CYS A 396 20.17 -11.91 -19.79
C CYS A 396 20.40 -13.43 -19.67
N CYS A 397 19.76 -14.23 -20.52
CA CYS A 397 19.92 -15.67 -20.52
C CYS A 397 21.37 -16.09 -20.85
N GLU A 398 21.96 -15.52 -21.90
CA GLU A 398 23.31 -15.85 -22.35
C GLU A 398 24.40 -15.41 -21.37
N GLU A 399 24.22 -14.30 -20.66
CA GLU A 399 25.21 -13.79 -19.70
C GLU A 399 25.10 -14.46 -18.32
N LEU A 400 23.88 -14.59 -17.80
CA LEU A 400 23.62 -14.94 -16.40
C LEU A 400 23.31 -16.42 -16.18
N LEU A 401 22.63 -17.10 -17.13
CA LEU A 401 22.07 -18.42 -16.93
C LEU A 401 23.02 -19.52 -17.47
N LYS A 402 24.08 -19.81 -16.73
CA LYS A 402 25.12 -20.78 -17.16
C LYS A 402 24.89 -22.18 -16.61
N GLU A 403 24.48 -22.31 -15.35
CA GLU A 403 24.45 -23.58 -14.63
C GLU A 403 23.02 -24.12 -14.53
N LYS A 404 22.84 -25.43 -14.68
CA LYS A 404 21.57 -26.11 -14.46
C LYS A 404 21.32 -26.32 -12.97
N LEU A 405 20.10 -26.10 -12.53
CA LEU A 405 19.66 -26.41 -11.17
C LEU A 405 19.32 -27.91 -11.05
N LYS A 406 19.61 -28.47 -9.88
CA LYS A 406 19.21 -29.85 -9.57
C LYS A 406 17.72 -29.85 -9.20
N ARG A 407 16.91 -30.61 -9.93
CA ARG A 407 15.48 -30.84 -9.67
C ARG A 407 15.19 -32.35 -9.63
N PRO A 408 14.14 -32.82 -8.93
CA PRO A 408 13.23 -32.03 -8.11
C PRO A 408 13.88 -31.51 -6.82
N PHE A 409 13.32 -30.44 -6.25
CA PHE A 409 13.76 -29.94 -4.94
C PHE A 409 13.31 -30.88 -3.82
N SER A 410 14.03 -30.87 -2.68
CA SER A 410 13.64 -31.65 -1.51
C SER A 410 12.21 -31.30 -1.04
N PRO A 411 11.40 -32.28 -0.60
CA PRO A 411 10.06 -32.02 -0.12
C PRO A 411 10.09 -31.11 1.14
N LEU A 412 9.04 -30.31 1.30
CA LEU A 412 8.83 -29.49 2.49
C LEU A 412 8.18 -30.35 3.59
N THR A 413 8.56 -30.08 4.83
CA THR A 413 8.06 -30.80 6.01
C THR A 413 6.83 -30.11 6.58
N LYS A 414 5.75 -30.85 6.84
CA LYS A 414 4.55 -30.34 7.50
C LYS A 414 4.80 -30.16 9.00
N PRO A 415 4.13 -29.19 9.66
CA PRO A 415 4.24 -28.99 11.11
C PRO A 415 3.63 -30.19 11.86
N THR A 416 4.16 -30.49 13.06
CA THR A 416 3.70 -31.59 13.92
C THR A 416 2.79 -31.12 15.06
N ASN A 417 2.70 -29.80 15.29
CA ASN A 417 1.99 -29.17 16.40
C ASN A 417 0.71 -28.42 15.97
N SER A 418 0.15 -28.77 14.80
CA SER A 418 -1.00 -28.07 14.22
C SER A 418 -2.19 -27.94 15.16
N LYS A 419 -2.47 -28.98 15.98
CA LYS A 419 -3.57 -28.96 16.96
C LYS A 419 -3.38 -27.90 18.04
N GLU A 420 -2.18 -27.74 18.55
CA GLU A 420 -1.83 -26.70 19.56
C GLU A 420 -1.97 -25.31 18.96
N LEU A 421 -1.50 -25.14 17.72
CA LEU A 421 -1.62 -23.87 16.99
C LEU A 421 -3.09 -23.49 16.76
N LEU A 422 -3.95 -24.45 16.40
CA LEU A 422 -5.39 -24.20 16.23
C LEU A 422 -6.08 -23.84 17.56
N GLN A 423 -5.67 -24.43 18.68
CA GLN A 423 -6.18 -24.02 20.00
C GLN A 423 -5.76 -22.58 20.34
N LYS A 424 -4.53 -22.19 19.98
CA LYS A 424 -4.08 -20.79 20.10
C LYS A 424 -4.95 -19.84 19.26
N VAL A 425 -5.34 -20.22 18.05
CA VAL A 425 -6.26 -19.43 17.20
C VAL A 425 -7.59 -19.17 17.91
N LEU A 426 -8.21 -20.22 18.48
CA LEU A 426 -9.48 -20.05 19.20
C LEU A 426 -9.35 -19.03 20.35
N SER A 427 -8.28 -19.12 21.13
CA SER A 427 -8.01 -18.19 22.22
C SER A 427 -7.84 -16.76 21.71
N LYS A 428 -7.14 -16.58 20.59
CA LYS A 428 -6.92 -15.27 19.98
C LYS A 428 -8.20 -14.66 19.41
N ILE A 429 -9.04 -15.44 18.74
CA ILE A 429 -10.34 -14.95 18.25
C ILE A 429 -11.23 -14.52 19.41
N THR A 430 -11.29 -15.33 20.48
CA THR A 430 -12.03 -14.98 21.71
C THR A 430 -11.52 -13.68 22.32
N LEU A 431 -10.20 -13.46 22.33
CA LEU A 431 -9.60 -12.22 22.81
C LEU A 431 -9.96 -11.04 21.90
N ALA A 432 -9.95 -11.21 20.58
CA ALA A 432 -10.35 -10.15 19.63
C ALA A 432 -11.81 -9.72 19.83
N LEU A 433 -12.73 -10.68 20.07
CA LEU A 433 -14.12 -10.38 20.42
C LEU A 433 -14.23 -9.56 21.70
N LYS A 434 -13.49 -9.95 22.75
CA LYS A 434 -13.43 -9.19 24.00
C LYS A 434 -12.91 -7.77 23.79
N HIS A 435 -11.84 -7.60 23.02
CA HIS A 435 -11.29 -6.29 22.68
C HIS A 435 -12.30 -5.44 21.89
N SER A 436 -13.05 -6.05 20.97
CA SER A 436 -14.13 -5.37 20.24
C SER A 436 -15.21 -4.85 21.17
N ASP A 437 -15.67 -5.67 22.14
CA ASP A 437 -16.66 -5.26 23.15
C ASP A 437 -16.18 -4.09 23.99
N GLU A 438 -14.96 -4.15 24.53
CA GLU A 438 -14.35 -3.10 25.34
C GLU A 438 -14.23 -1.77 24.56
N PHE A 439 -13.84 -1.87 23.28
CA PHE A 439 -13.73 -0.74 22.38
C PHE A 439 -15.12 -0.12 22.12
N GLN A 440 -16.13 -0.93 21.85
CA GLN A 440 -17.51 -0.49 21.61
C GLN A 440 -18.12 0.17 22.86
N ILE A 441 -17.86 -0.32 24.07
CA ILE A 441 -18.30 0.31 25.31
C ILE A 441 -17.75 1.74 25.41
N THR A 442 -16.47 1.94 25.13
CA THR A 442 -15.85 3.27 25.15
C THR A 442 -16.44 4.20 24.08
N LEU A 443 -16.66 3.68 22.87
CA LEU A 443 -17.31 4.44 21.82
C LEU A 443 -18.75 4.85 22.18
N SER A 444 -19.50 3.96 22.86
CA SER A 444 -20.86 4.28 23.33
C SER A 444 -20.87 5.48 24.28
N HIS A 445 -19.87 5.58 25.14
CA HIS A 445 -19.69 6.72 26.03
C HIS A 445 -19.42 8.01 25.23
N PHE A 446 -18.51 7.97 24.25
CA PHE A 446 -18.26 9.14 23.39
C PHE A 446 -19.47 9.52 22.55
N HIS A 447 -20.21 8.56 22.01
CA HIS A 447 -21.42 8.79 21.25
C HIS A 447 -22.45 9.60 22.05
N LYS A 448 -22.73 9.15 23.28
CA LYS A 448 -23.66 9.86 24.19
C LYS A 448 -23.18 11.27 24.50
N ARG A 449 -21.91 11.45 24.85
CA ARG A 449 -21.33 12.76 25.15
C ARG A 449 -21.38 13.71 23.96
N LEU A 450 -21.13 13.22 22.74
CA LEU A 450 -21.25 14.04 21.52
C LEU A 450 -22.69 14.54 21.31
N GLN A 451 -23.69 13.67 21.53
CA GLN A 451 -25.10 14.10 21.47
C GLN A 451 -25.42 15.17 22.51
N GLU A 452 -24.92 15.01 23.74
CA GLU A 452 -25.07 16.02 24.79
C GLU A 452 -24.39 17.35 24.42
N GLU A 453 -23.19 17.31 23.82
CA GLU A 453 -22.47 18.52 23.38
C GLU A 453 -23.19 19.23 22.22
N ILE A 454 -23.80 18.49 21.28
CA ILE A 454 -24.61 19.07 20.20
C ILE A 454 -25.81 19.84 20.81
N LEU A 455 -26.50 19.27 21.79
CA LEU A 455 -27.64 19.94 22.46
C LEU A 455 -27.22 21.17 23.26
N LYS A 456 -26.03 21.15 23.85
CA LYS A 456 -25.51 22.31 24.62
C LYS A 456 -25.06 23.45 23.71
N LEU A 457 -24.71 23.17 22.45
CA LEU A 457 -24.06 24.15 21.56
C LEU A 457 -24.89 25.44 21.38
N GLU A 458 -26.23 25.36 21.41
CA GLU A 458 -27.12 26.51 21.30
C GLU A 458 -27.10 27.43 22.53
N SER A 459 -26.69 26.92 23.71
CA SER A 459 -26.75 27.61 25.00
C SER A 459 -25.40 28.14 25.50
N VAL A 460 -24.28 27.82 24.84
CA VAL A 460 -22.93 28.17 25.30
C VAL A 460 -22.38 29.43 24.64
N ASN A 461 -21.45 30.10 25.34
CA ASN A 461 -20.72 31.23 24.78
C ASN A 461 -19.61 30.74 23.82
N LEU A 462 -19.89 30.75 22.52
CA LEU A 462 -19.02 30.23 21.46
C LEU A 462 -17.64 30.89 21.40
N LYS A 463 -17.47 32.13 21.91
CA LYS A 463 -16.16 32.83 21.89
C LYS A 463 -15.08 32.12 22.73
N HIS A 464 -15.49 31.39 23.75
CA HIS A 464 -14.61 30.72 24.71
C HIS A 464 -14.87 29.22 24.79
N TYR A 465 -15.76 28.69 23.96
CA TYR A 465 -16.15 27.30 23.98
C TYR A 465 -15.15 26.44 23.23
N LYS A 466 -14.56 25.45 23.92
CA LYS A 466 -13.66 24.47 23.35
C LYS A 466 -14.35 23.12 23.30
N LEU A 467 -14.19 22.44 22.20
CA LEU A 467 -14.71 21.08 21.98
C LEU A 467 -13.69 20.04 22.47
N GLU A 468 -13.44 19.98 23.79
CA GLU A 468 -12.43 19.07 24.39
C GLU A 468 -12.71 17.60 24.07
N ILE A 469 -13.95 17.22 23.90
CA ILE A 469 -14.36 15.87 23.51
C ILE A 469 -13.74 15.42 22.19
N LEU A 470 -13.49 16.34 21.25
CA LEU A 470 -12.86 15.99 19.97
C LEU A 470 -11.40 15.56 20.15
N ASP A 471 -10.68 16.24 21.03
CA ASP A 471 -9.31 15.88 21.39
C ASP A 471 -9.29 14.53 22.13
N GLU A 472 -10.25 14.29 23.04
CA GLU A 472 -10.36 13.01 23.73
C GLU A 472 -10.61 11.85 22.77
N ILE A 473 -11.52 11.99 21.79
CA ILE A 473 -11.81 10.98 20.77
C ILE A 473 -10.56 10.73 19.91
N GLN A 474 -9.90 11.80 19.47
CA GLN A 474 -8.69 11.67 18.65
C GLN A 474 -7.56 10.99 19.42
N ASN A 475 -7.39 11.33 20.69
CA ASN A 475 -6.41 10.67 21.57
C ASN A 475 -6.77 9.20 21.77
N PHE A 476 -8.03 8.88 22.07
CA PHE A 476 -8.49 7.49 22.18
C PHE A 476 -8.17 6.70 20.93
N LEU A 477 -8.58 7.16 19.75
CA LEU A 477 -8.30 6.46 18.48
C LEU A 477 -6.79 6.34 18.18
N SER A 478 -5.97 7.26 18.67
CA SER A 478 -4.51 7.21 18.44
C SER A 478 -3.82 6.25 19.41
N TYR A 479 -4.17 6.27 20.71
CA TYR A 479 -3.53 5.43 21.75
C TYR A 479 -4.09 4.00 21.78
N SER A 480 -5.35 3.79 21.42
CA SER A 480 -5.97 2.46 21.36
C SER A 480 -5.33 1.55 20.32
N LYS A 481 -4.61 2.12 19.37
CA LYS A 481 -3.85 1.35 18.39
C LYS A 481 -2.84 0.39 19.02
N GLU A 482 -2.27 0.72 20.18
CA GLU A 482 -1.31 -0.16 20.86
C GLU A 482 -1.99 -1.31 21.60
N GLY A 483 -3.20 -1.08 22.14
CA GLY A 483 -3.95 -2.08 22.94
C GLY A 483 -4.89 -2.97 22.13
N TYR A 484 -5.37 -2.49 20.99
CA TYR A 484 -6.40 -3.14 20.16
C TYR A 484 -6.00 -3.12 18.67
N TYR A 485 -4.71 -3.33 18.40
CA TYR A 485 -4.14 -3.11 17.07
C TYR A 485 -4.74 -4.01 15.98
N GLU A 486 -5.25 -5.19 16.33
CA GLU A 486 -5.95 -6.09 15.41
C GLU A 486 -7.24 -5.51 14.85
N LEU A 487 -7.95 -4.66 15.62
CA LEU A 487 -9.15 -3.99 15.16
C LEU A 487 -8.83 -2.92 14.12
N PHE A 488 -7.62 -2.36 14.18
CA PHE A 488 -7.22 -1.28 13.28
C PHE A 488 -7.02 -1.74 11.83
N GLU A 489 -6.94 -3.04 11.55
CA GLU A 489 -7.04 -3.55 10.19
C GLU A 489 -8.34 -3.09 9.50
N LEU A 490 -9.45 -3.13 10.26
CA LEU A 490 -10.76 -2.69 9.80
C LEU A 490 -10.95 -1.17 9.92
N LEU A 491 -10.38 -0.55 10.97
CA LEU A 491 -10.68 0.84 11.33
C LEU A 491 -9.86 1.87 10.53
N TYR A 492 -8.69 1.50 10.02
CA TYR A 492 -7.80 2.42 9.30
C TYR A 492 -8.45 3.14 8.12
N PRO A 493 -9.19 2.49 7.21
CA PRO A 493 -9.83 3.19 6.09
C PRO A 493 -10.82 4.25 6.57
N TYR A 494 -11.63 3.95 7.59
CA TYR A 494 -12.57 4.92 8.17
C TYR A 494 -11.86 6.12 8.78
N ILE A 495 -10.84 5.88 9.62
CA ILE A 495 -10.09 6.93 10.30
C ILE A 495 -9.35 7.81 9.29
N THR A 496 -8.75 7.21 8.25
CA THR A 496 -8.03 7.96 7.21
C THR A 496 -8.98 8.86 6.42
N GLN A 497 -10.11 8.34 5.94
CA GLN A 497 -11.09 9.14 5.21
C GLN A 497 -11.73 10.22 6.08
N PHE A 498 -11.99 9.91 7.35
CA PHE A 498 -12.47 10.89 8.31
C PHE A 498 -11.48 12.06 8.47
N LYS A 499 -10.20 11.79 8.73
CA LYS A 499 -9.15 12.82 8.87
C LYS A 499 -9.06 13.70 7.62
N LEU A 500 -9.05 13.09 6.43
CA LEU A 500 -9.02 13.79 5.15
C LEU A 500 -10.23 14.70 4.93
N ASN A 501 -11.42 14.30 5.39
CA ASN A 501 -12.63 15.10 5.28
C ASN A 501 -12.66 16.20 6.36
N LEU A 502 -12.25 15.87 7.58
CA LEU A 502 -12.22 16.78 8.72
C LEU A 502 -11.29 17.97 8.45
N ALA A 503 -10.16 17.75 7.79
CA ALA A 503 -9.22 18.81 7.43
C ALA A 503 -9.89 19.98 6.70
N ARG A 504 -10.84 19.70 5.80
CA ARG A 504 -11.60 20.73 5.06
C ARG A 504 -12.43 21.63 5.97
N ILE A 505 -12.86 21.11 7.11
CA ILE A 505 -13.65 21.85 8.10
C ILE A 505 -12.71 22.59 9.06
N LEU A 506 -11.63 21.93 9.49
CA LEU A 506 -10.68 22.50 10.44
C LEU A 506 -10.02 23.78 9.92
N VAL A 507 -9.72 23.85 8.62
CA VAL A 507 -9.08 25.04 8.01
C VAL A 507 -10.03 26.21 7.77
N LEU A 508 -11.35 26.03 7.90
CA LEU A 508 -12.32 27.13 7.78
C LEU A 508 -12.10 28.16 8.87
N ASN A 509 -11.94 29.43 8.48
CA ASN A 509 -11.77 30.56 9.41
C ASN A 509 -13.10 31.26 9.63
N PRO A 510 -13.84 31.01 10.74
CA PRO A 510 -15.14 31.61 11.01
C PRO A 510 -15.01 33.12 11.17
N LYS A 511 -15.89 33.88 10.53
CA LYS A 511 -15.91 35.35 10.58
C LYS A 511 -16.99 35.87 11.52
N THR A 512 -18.04 35.10 11.73
CA THR A 512 -19.19 35.44 12.59
C THR A 512 -19.38 34.38 13.67
N LEU A 513 -20.23 34.69 14.67
CA LEU A 513 -20.64 33.69 15.67
C LEU A 513 -21.46 32.55 15.03
N GLU A 514 -22.23 32.87 14.00
CA GLU A 514 -22.99 31.88 13.24
C GLU A 514 -22.04 30.93 12.49
N ASP A 515 -20.98 31.43 11.83
CA ASP A 515 -19.94 30.60 11.20
C ASP A 515 -19.27 29.70 12.24
N GLN A 516 -18.97 30.23 13.44
CA GLN A 516 -18.36 29.45 14.51
C GLN A 516 -19.32 28.37 15.02
N PHE A 517 -20.59 28.66 15.18
CA PHE A 517 -21.63 27.70 15.54
C PHE A 517 -21.71 26.58 14.52
N ASN A 518 -21.84 26.92 13.24
CA ASN A 518 -21.95 25.98 12.14
C ASN A 518 -20.69 25.08 12.03
N LYS A 519 -19.50 25.67 12.18
CA LYS A 519 -18.25 24.91 12.20
C LYS A 519 -18.21 23.90 13.34
N ASN A 520 -18.54 24.31 14.55
CA ASN A 520 -18.56 23.46 15.73
C ASN A 520 -19.59 22.32 15.58
N LEU A 521 -20.78 22.65 15.09
CA LEU A 521 -21.85 21.67 14.86
C LEU A 521 -21.41 20.60 13.84
N ILE A 522 -20.83 21.01 12.72
CA ILE A 522 -20.35 20.08 11.70
C ILE A 522 -19.23 19.18 12.28
N LEU A 523 -18.30 19.75 13.07
CA LEU A 523 -17.23 18.97 13.69
C LEU A 523 -17.80 17.89 14.63
N LEU A 524 -18.79 18.22 15.47
CA LEU A 524 -19.45 17.26 16.35
C LEU A 524 -20.19 16.19 15.56
N GLN A 525 -20.94 16.59 14.53
CA GLN A 525 -21.70 15.66 13.68
C GLN A 525 -20.81 14.69 12.89
N GLU A 526 -19.68 15.16 12.37
CA GLU A 526 -18.74 14.29 11.64
C GLU A 526 -18.07 13.27 12.58
N ASN A 527 -17.74 13.67 13.83
CA ASN A 527 -17.25 12.73 14.83
C ASN A 527 -18.32 11.70 15.25
N LEU A 528 -19.58 12.14 15.38
CA LEU A 528 -20.70 11.24 15.67
C LEU A 528 -20.85 10.19 14.56
N LYS A 529 -20.86 10.60 13.30
CA LYS A 529 -20.90 9.70 12.14
C LYS A 529 -19.72 8.71 12.11
N LEU A 530 -18.51 9.17 12.42
CA LEU A 530 -17.35 8.28 12.50
C LEU A 530 -17.59 7.16 13.52
N ILE A 531 -18.06 7.52 14.72
CA ILE A 531 -18.35 6.53 15.78
C ILE A 531 -19.42 5.55 15.31
N GLU A 532 -20.49 6.00 14.68
CA GLU A 532 -21.56 5.16 14.15
C GLU A 532 -21.04 4.19 13.07
N PHE A 533 -20.16 4.64 12.17
CA PHE A 533 -19.53 3.78 11.17
C PHE A 533 -18.64 2.73 11.81
N ILE A 534 -17.82 3.12 12.80
CA ILE A 534 -16.96 2.18 13.53
C ILE A 534 -17.80 1.14 14.27
N PHE A 535 -18.88 1.53 14.93
CA PHE A 535 -19.82 0.60 15.58
C PHE A 535 -20.34 -0.46 14.63
N LYS A 536 -20.88 -0.02 13.49
CA LYS A 536 -21.41 -0.95 12.48
C LYS A 536 -20.36 -1.90 11.94
N ALA A 537 -19.14 -1.39 11.74
CA ALA A 537 -18.03 -2.19 11.27
C ALA A 537 -17.62 -3.27 12.30
N LEU A 538 -17.50 -2.90 13.58
CA LEU A 538 -17.15 -3.83 14.66
C LEU A 538 -18.25 -4.88 14.87
N GLN A 539 -19.53 -4.51 14.89
CA GLN A 539 -20.64 -5.47 14.97
C GLN A 539 -20.60 -6.48 13.82
N THR A 540 -20.25 -6.03 12.61
CA THR A 540 -20.11 -6.93 11.46
C THR A 540 -18.89 -7.85 11.62
N LEU A 541 -17.78 -7.34 12.15
CA LEU A 541 -16.59 -8.13 12.47
C LEU A 541 -16.91 -9.20 13.51
N ASP A 542 -17.57 -8.83 14.61
CA ASP A 542 -17.91 -9.73 15.71
C ASP A 542 -18.75 -10.90 15.22
N LEU A 543 -19.78 -10.63 14.40
CA LEU A 543 -20.62 -11.68 13.79
C LEU A 543 -19.78 -12.66 12.95
N ARG A 544 -18.82 -12.14 12.15
CA ARG A 544 -17.94 -12.99 11.33
C ARG A 544 -16.98 -13.81 12.19
N LEU A 545 -16.40 -13.21 13.23
CA LEU A 545 -15.51 -13.89 14.17
C LEU A 545 -16.24 -15.02 14.94
N GLU A 546 -17.48 -14.78 15.41
CA GLU A 546 -18.29 -15.78 16.09
C GLU A 546 -18.62 -16.98 15.17
N ASN A 547 -18.99 -16.71 13.91
CA ASN A 547 -19.26 -17.77 12.93
C ASN A 547 -18.00 -18.60 12.63
N SER A 548 -16.86 -17.91 12.48
CA SER A 548 -15.57 -18.56 12.24
C SER A 548 -15.13 -19.41 13.43
N LEU A 549 -15.36 -18.94 14.67
CA LEU A 549 -15.05 -19.66 15.90
C LEU A 549 -15.81 -21.00 15.97
N LYS A 550 -17.11 -20.97 15.69
CA LYS A 550 -17.96 -22.19 15.64
C LYS A 550 -17.45 -23.18 14.58
N SER A 551 -17.09 -22.70 13.41
CA SER A 551 -16.55 -23.52 12.33
C SER A 551 -15.21 -24.18 12.72
N LEU A 552 -14.30 -23.43 13.31
CA LEU A 552 -13.00 -23.92 13.80
C LEU A 552 -13.14 -24.96 14.90
N GLU A 553 -14.04 -24.74 15.86
CA GLU A 553 -14.34 -25.72 16.93
C GLU A 553 -14.81 -27.06 16.36
N ASN A 554 -15.68 -27.04 15.35
CA ASN A 554 -16.13 -28.23 14.68
C ASN A 554 -14.99 -28.97 13.95
N THR A 555 -14.14 -28.21 13.26
CA THR A 555 -12.96 -28.75 12.55
C THR A 555 -12.00 -29.47 13.54
N ILE A 556 -11.77 -28.89 14.71
CA ILE A 556 -10.91 -29.48 15.75
C ILE A 556 -11.55 -30.74 16.36
N LYS A 557 -12.88 -30.74 16.59
CA LYS A 557 -13.62 -31.88 17.16
C LYS A 557 -13.66 -33.07 16.21
N GLU A 558 -13.77 -32.82 14.92
CA GLU A 558 -13.84 -33.87 13.90
C GLU A 558 -12.49 -34.55 13.60
N ASN A 559 -11.42 -34.21 14.33
CA ASN A 559 -10.06 -34.72 14.11
C ASN A 559 -9.56 -34.61 12.66
N ARG A 560 -10.08 -33.65 11.89
CA ARG A 560 -9.66 -33.39 10.50
C ARG A 560 -8.37 -32.59 10.39
N CYS A 561 -7.68 -32.37 11.52
CA CYS A 561 -6.39 -31.67 11.59
C CYS A 561 -5.31 -32.57 12.18
#